data_e08c8ec91293ab40970f5abca9fbff06
#
_entry.id   e08c8ec91293ab40970f5abca9fbff06
#
_cell.length_a   1.000
_cell.length_b   1.000
_cell.length_c   1.000
_cell.angle_alpha   90.00
_cell.angle_beta   90.00
_cell.angle_gamma   90.00
#
_symmetry.space_group_name_H-M   'P 1'
#
loop_
_entity.id
_entity.type
_entity.pdbx_description
1 polymer ?
#
loop_
_entity_poly.entity_id
_entity_poly.type
_entity_poly.pdbx_seq_one_letter_code
_entity_poly.pdbx_strand_id
1 'polypeptide(L)'
;MDLYFSPLACSLATRIALYESGGEANFLEVDAKSKEVRKDGSDFRSVNPLGLVPTLRTDDGIVLTENAAILQYVADRFPKAGIAAGPGMDRSKLHQWLCFIGTELHKGLFVPLLDKKAGAEVKSYVLEKNLSRLDYLDNYLRGRDYLLDHFSVADAYLVTVINWTMATPPIDLSKWPNIKAYYERLRTRPSIAKAVAEEFELYKAELARHKAAA
;
A
#
# COMPACT_ATOMS: atom_id res chain seq x y z
N MET A 1 15.40 -9.42 7.33
CA MET A 1 14.83 -9.24 5.97
C MET A 1 15.02 -7.79 5.51
N ASP A 2 15.00 -7.52 4.19
CA ASP A 2 15.15 -6.19 3.61
C ASP A 2 13.87 -5.83 2.85
N LEU A 3 13.24 -4.71 3.21
CA LEU A 3 12.11 -4.15 2.47
C LEU A 3 12.58 -3.00 1.59
N TYR A 4 12.54 -3.18 0.27
CA TYR A 4 12.72 -2.11 -0.70
C TYR A 4 11.39 -1.37 -0.88
N PHE A 5 11.41 -0.05 -0.67
CA PHE A 5 10.22 0.79 -0.65
C PHE A 5 10.48 2.15 -1.32
N SER A 6 9.42 2.81 -1.75
CA SER A 6 9.44 4.24 -2.07
C SER A 6 8.45 4.97 -1.16
N PRO A 7 8.75 6.20 -0.73
CA PRO A 7 7.93 6.91 0.24
C PRO A 7 6.47 7.05 -0.20
N LEU A 8 5.53 6.69 0.68
CA LEU A 8 4.07 6.70 0.48
C LEU A 8 3.55 5.87 -0.72
N ALA A 9 4.41 5.04 -1.32
CA ALA A 9 3.99 4.09 -2.34
C ALA A 9 3.22 2.90 -1.73
N CYS A 10 2.83 1.93 -2.54
CA CYS A 10 2.12 0.73 -2.05
C CYS A 10 2.93 -0.11 -1.07
N SER A 11 4.25 0.05 -1.03
CA SER A 11 5.17 -0.54 -0.04
C SER A 11 4.90 -0.10 1.41
N LEU A 12 4.22 1.03 1.62
CA LEU A 12 3.78 1.47 2.94
C LEU A 12 2.91 0.40 3.64
N ALA A 13 2.10 -0.35 2.89
CA ALA A 13 1.31 -1.46 3.44
C ALA A 13 2.19 -2.53 4.12
N THR A 14 3.32 -2.89 3.49
CA THR A 14 4.26 -3.86 4.06
C THR A 14 4.97 -3.29 5.30
N ARG A 15 5.35 -2.01 5.30
CA ARG A 15 5.90 -1.35 6.49
C ARG A 15 4.90 -1.35 7.66
N ILE A 16 3.63 -1.04 7.40
CA ILE A 16 2.57 -1.11 8.40
C ILE A 16 2.45 -2.52 8.97
N ALA A 17 2.41 -3.54 8.11
CA ALA A 17 2.32 -4.94 8.54
C ALA A 17 3.52 -5.37 9.40
N LEU A 18 4.74 -4.94 9.06
CA LEU A 18 5.94 -5.19 9.87
C LEU A 18 5.86 -4.49 11.23
N TYR A 19 5.44 -3.23 11.29
CA TYR A 19 5.27 -2.52 12.57
C TYR A 19 4.19 -3.14 13.44
N GLU A 20 3.08 -3.55 12.82
CA GLU A 20 1.98 -4.22 13.54
C GLU A 20 2.40 -5.57 14.09
N SER A 21 3.25 -6.30 13.37
CA SER A 21 3.73 -7.62 13.77
C SER A 21 4.92 -7.58 14.73
N GLY A 22 5.52 -6.41 14.97
CA GLY A 22 6.80 -6.30 15.68
C GLY A 22 7.97 -6.91 14.91
N GLY A 23 7.80 -7.11 13.60
CA GLY A 23 8.82 -7.69 12.74
C GLY A 23 9.96 -6.69 12.44
N GLU A 24 11.20 -7.16 12.54
CA GLU A 24 12.38 -6.38 12.20
C GLU A 24 12.71 -6.52 10.70
N ALA A 25 12.97 -5.37 10.07
CA ALA A 25 13.42 -5.31 8.69
C ALA A 25 14.33 -4.09 8.47
N ASN A 26 15.27 -4.21 7.55
CA ASN A 26 15.97 -3.06 7.00
C ASN A 26 15.06 -2.39 5.96
N PHE A 27 14.80 -1.10 6.12
CA PHE A 27 14.03 -0.33 5.17
C PHE A 27 14.97 0.35 4.17
N LEU A 28 14.95 -0.09 2.92
CA LEU A 28 15.83 0.37 1.85
C LEU A 28 15.03 1.25 0.87
N GLU A 29 15.21 2.57 1.00
CA GLU A 29 14.54 3.54 0.14
C GLU A 29 15.05 3.41 -1.31
N VAL A 30 14.12 3.33 -2.24
CA VAL A 30 14.36 3.33 -3.69
C VAL A 30 13.79 4.62 -4.27
N ASP A 31 14.62 5.41 -4.93
CA ASP A 31 14.16 6.59 -5.65
C ASP A 31 13.18 6.20 -6.78
N ALA A 32 12.00 6.80 -6.77
CA ALA A 32 10.93 6.41 -7.67
C ALA A 32 11.26 6.67 -9.17
N LYS A 33 12.13 7.66 -9.47
CA LYS A 33 12.50 8.02 -10.83
C LYS A 33 13.75 7.29 -11.31
N SER A 34 14.88 7.41 -10.58
CA SER A 34 16.16 6.85 -10.99
C SER A 34 16.25 5.34 -10.79
N LYS A 35 15.43 4.77 -9.88
CA LYS A 35 15.51 3.38 -9.42
C LYS A 35 16.79 3.06 -8.66
N GLU A 36 17.41 4.06 -8.09
CA GLU A 36 18.60 3.94 -7.25
C GLU A 36 18.21 3.62 -5.81
N VAL A 37 18.89 2.66 -5.20
CA VAL A 37 18.79 2.39 -3.77
C VAL A 37 19.55 3.50 -3.02
N ARG A 38 18.85 4.28 -2.21
CA ARG A 38 19.41 5.48 -1.58
C ARG A 38 20.59 5.21 -0.63
N LYS A 39 20.65 4.01 -0.06
CA LYS A 39 21.67 3.62 0.90
C LYS A 39 23.09 3.52 0.28
N ASP A 40 23.18 3.01 -0.94
CA ASP A 40 24.45 2.62 -1.55
C ASP A 40 24.59 3.01 -3.04
N GLY A 41 23.58 3.63 -3.62
CA GLY A 41 23.59 4.06 -5.03
C GLY A 41 23.43 2.92 -6.04
N SER A 42 23.14 1.70 -5.60
CA SER A 42 22.97 0.55 -6.51
C SER A 42 21.68 0.67 -7.34
N ASP A 43 21.69 0.10 -8.54
CA ASP A 43 20.47 -0.01 -9.37
C ASP A 43 19.55 -1.08 -8.80
N PHE A 44 18.39 -0.66 -8.32
CA PHE A 44 17.35 -1.54 -7.78
C PHE A 44 16.87 -2.61 -8.79
N ARG A 45 17.02 -2.36 -10.10
CA ARG A 45 16.68 -3.36 -11.12
C ARG A 45 17.53 -4.62 -11.04
N SER A 46 18.70 -4.56 -10.39
CA SER A 46 19.49 -5.76 -10.07
C SER A 46 18.83 -6.68 -9.04
N VAL A 47 17.91 -6.13 -8.22
CA VAL A 47 17.14 -6.88 -7.21
C VAL A 47 15.77 -7.27 -7.78
N ASN A 48 15.06 -6.31 -8.38
CA ASN A 48 13.78 -6.54 -9.05
C ASN A 48 13.82 -5.94 -10.47
N PRO A 49 13.93 -6.76 -11.52
CA PRO A 49 14.03 -6.30 -12.91
C PRO A 49 12.89 -5.37 -13.34
N LEU A 50 11.71 -5.49 -12.74
CA LEU A 50 10.58 -4.59 -13.00
C LEU A 50 10.76 -3.19 -12.39
N GLY A 51 11.72 -3.02 -11.46
CA GLY A 51 11.94 -1.76 -10.76
C GLY A 51 10.73 -1.29 -9.94
N LEU A 52 9.89 -2.20 -9.45
CA LEU A 52 8.65 -1.92 -8.71
C LEU A 52 8.79 -2.27 -7.23
N VAL A 53 8.29 -1.40 -6.39
CA VAL A 53 8.14 -1.63 -4.94
C VAL A 53 6.69 -2.01 -4.61
N PRO A 54 6.44 -2.76 -3.48
CA PRO A 54 7.43 -3.36 -2.61
C PRO A 54 8.18 -4.52 -3.24
N THR A 55 9.40 -4.69 -2.81
CA THR A 55 10.16 -5.93 -2.98
C THR A 55 10.70 -6.30 -1.61
N LEU A 56 10.54 -7.54 -1.19
CA LEU A 56 11.03 -8.05 0.07
C LEU A 56 12.10 -9.11 -0.18
N ARG A 57 13.30 -8.92 0.37
CA ARG A 57 14.31 -9.96 0.45
C ARG A 57 14.24 -10.60 1.83
N THR A 58 13.98 -11.90 1.87
CA THR A 58 13.91 -12.68 3.10
C THR A 58 15.29 -12.92 3.70
N ASP A 59 15.37 -13.45 4.94
CA ASP A 59 16.64 -13.70 5.62
C ASP A 59 17.48 -14.79 4.94
N ASP A 60 16.83 -15.70 4.21
CA ASP A 60 17.46 -16.74 3.38
C ASP A 60 17.72 -16.29 1.93
N GLY A 61 17.55 -15.01 1.64
CA GLY A 61 17.90 -14.40 0.36
C GLY A 61 16.86 -14.50 -0.76
N ILE A 62 15.69 -15.08 -0.48
CA ILE A 62 14.61 -15.17 -1.46
C ILE A 62 14.02 -13.77 -1.69
N VAL A 63 13.79 -13.42 -2.95
CA VAL A 63 13.17 -12.16 -3.34
C VAL A 63 11.70 -12.39 -3.65
N LEU A 64 10.83 -11.71 -2.90
CA LEU A 64 9.39 -11.68 -3.11
C LEU A 64 8.98 -10.34 -3.72
N THR A 65 8.08 -10.40 -4.67
CA THR A 65 7.39 -9.24 -5.27
C THR A 65 5.89 -9.38 -5.05
N GLU A 66 5.12 -8.41 -5.52
CA GLU A 66 3.67 -8.30 -5.38
C GLU A 66 3.21 -8.09 -3.92
N ASN A 67 2.56 -6.96 -3.71
CA ASN A 67 2.14 -6.53 -2.36
C ASN A 67 1.27 -7.58 -1.65
N ALA A 68 0.33 -8.21 -2.38
CA ALA A 68 -0.53 -9.24 -1.81
C ALA A 68 0.25 -10.48 -1.33
N ALA A 69 1.30 -10.89 -2.06
CA ALA A 69 2.14 -12.02 -1.68
C ALA A 69 3.03 -11.68 -0.48
N ILE A 70 3.68 -10.50 -0.52
CA ILE A 70 4.56 -10.03 0.56
C ILE A 70 3.78 -9.86 1.88
N LEU A 71 2.58 -9.28 1.82
CA LEU A 71 1.72 -9.09 2.99
C LEU A 71 1.32 -10.42 3.65
N GLN A 72 1.02 -11.43 2.85
CA GLN A 72 0.73 -12.76 3.38
C GLN A 72 1.97 -13.41 3.99
N TYR A 73 3.13 -13.29 3.33
CA TYR A 73 4.39 -13.78 3.88
C TYR A 73 4.69 -13.15 5.25
N VAL A 74 4.54 -11.83 5.39
CA VAL A 74 4.73 -11.13 6.67
C VAL A 74 3.74 -11.65 7.72
N ALA A 75 2.46 -11.78 7.37
CA ALA A 75 1.43 -12.27 8.29
C ALA A 75 1.70 -13.70 8.77
N ASP A 76 2.14 -14.59 7.87
CA ASP A 76 2.45 -15.98 8.19
C ASP A 76 3.79 -16.12 8.97
N ARG A 77 4.74 -15.21 8.72
CA ARG A 77 6.03 -15.17 9.44
C ARG A 77 5.88 -14.74 10.89
N PHE A 78 4.88 -13.95 11.21
CA PHE A 78 4.61 -13.43 12.56
C PHE A 78 3.20 -13.79 13.04
N PRO A 79 2.88 -15.08 13.21
CA PRO A 79 1.51 -15.54 13.47
C PRO A 79 0.91 -14.99 14.78
N LYS A 80 1.77 -14.67 15.77
CA LYS A 80 1.33 -14.12 17.06
C LYS A 80 0.76 -12.70 16.95
N ALA A 81 1.03 -12.01 15.86
CA ALA A 81 0.50 -10.66 15.62
C ALA A 81 -1.00 -10.63 15.30
N GLY A 82 -1.57 -11.78 14.91
CA GLY A 82 -2.99 -11.88 14.61
C GLY A 82 -3.45 -11.07 13.38
N ILE A 83 -2.53 -10.76 12.46
CA ILE A 83 -2.82 -9.99 11.23
C ILE A 83 -3.05 -10.87 10.00
N ALA A 84 -2.92 -12.19 10.16
CA ALA A 84 -3.30 -13.19 9.16
C ALA A 84 -4.76 -13.60 9.32
N ALA A 85 -5.33 -14.24 8.31
CA ALA A 85 -6.58 -14.96 8.44
C ALA A 85 -6.34 -16.43 8.78
N GLY A 86 -7.28 -17.05 9.49
CA GLY A 86 -7.30 -18.49 9.73
C GLY A 86 -7.37 -19.29 8.43
N PRO A 87 -7.20 -20.62 8.49
CA PRO A 87 -7.29 -21.48 7.31
C PRO A 87 -8.72 -21.54 6.75
N GLY A 88 -8.87 -22.08 5.54
CA GLY A 88 -10.17 -22.29 4.91
C GLY A 88 -10.81 -21.00 4.41
N MET A 89 -12.08 -20.78 4.70
CA MET A 89 -12.87 -19.65 4.14
C MET A 89 -12.33 -18.29 4.57
N ASP A 90 -11.80 -18.15 5.77
CA ASP A 90 -11.26 -16.88 6.24
C ASP A 90 -10.01 -16.48 5.45
N ARG A 91 -9.14 -17.46 5.13
CA ARG A 91 -8.01 -17.24 4.23
C ARG A 91 -8.49 -16.84 2.82
N SER A 92 -9.54 -17.47 2.32
CA SER A 92 -10.12 -17.12 1.03
C SER A 92 -10.69 -15.70 1.01
N LYS A 93 -11.34 -15.27 2.08
CA LYS A 93 -11.81 -13.87 2.23
C LYS A 93 -10.64 -12.88 2.29
N LEU A 94 -9.56 -13.21 3.00
CA LEU A 94 -8.35 -12.38 2.99
C LEU A 94 -7.79 -12.22 1.57
N HIS A 95 -7.65 -13.32 0.83
CA HIS A 95 -7.19 -13.29 -0.56
C HIS A 95 -8.12 -12.46 -1.45
N GLN A 96 -9.44 -12.61 -1.30
CA GLN A 96 -10.43 -11.81 -2.02
C GLN A 96 -10.18 -10.32 -1.83
N TRP A 97 -9.97 -9.88 -0.58
CA TRP A 97 -9.71 -8.46 -0.31
C TRP A 97 -8.36 -8.00 -0.83
N LEU A 98 -7.30 -8.80 -0.67
CA LEU A 98 -5.99 -8.47 -1.22
C LEU A 98 -6.04 -8.34 -2.76
N CYS A 99 -6.76 -9.23 -3.44
CA CYS A 99 -6.98 -9.16 -4.88
C CYS A 99 -7.79 -7.92 -5.25
N PHE A 100 -8.94 -7.70 -4.61
CA PHE A 100 -9.79 -6.53 -4.88
C PHE A 100 -9.03 -5.21 -4.71
N ILE A 101 -8.28 -5.05 -3.62
CA ILE A 101 -7.49 -3.84 -3.39
C ILE A 101 -6.42 -3.71 -4.47
N GLY A 102 -5.72 -4.80 -4.82
CA GLY A 102 -4.64 -4.79 -5.79
C GLY A 102 -5.10 -4.50 -7.21
N THR A 103 -6.17 -5.12 -7.67
CA THR A 103 -6.64 -5.04 -9.06
C THR A 103 -7.62 -3.88 -9.29
N GLU A 104 -8.64 -3.77 -8.43
CA GLU A 104 -9.73 -2.84 -8.67
C GLU A 104 -9.42 -1.42 -8.16
N LEU A 105 -8.79 -1.29 -6.98
CA LEU A 105 -8.47 0.02 -6.43
C LEU A 105 -7.07 0.49 -6.83
N HIS A 106 -6.04 -0.26 -6.46
CA HIS A 106 -4.65 0.13 -6.71
C HIS A 106 -4.37 0.29 -8.21
N LYS A 107 -4.48 -0.80 -8.99
CA LYS A 107 -4.13 -0.78 -10.41
C LYS A 107 -5.26 -0.22 -11.28
N GLY A 108 -6.50 -0.53 -10.98
CA GLY A 108 -7.65 -0.12 -11.80
C GLY A 108 -8.04 1.34 -11.63
N LEU A 109 -7.92 1.91 -10.42
CA LEU A 109 -8.36 3.27 -10.13
C LEU A 109 -7.19 4.23 -9.89
N PHE A 110 -6.36 3.98 -8.87
CA PHE A 110 -5.39 4.99 -8.42
C PHE A 110 -4.16 5.12 -9.31
N VAL A 111 -3.58 4.03 -9.81
CA VAL A 111 -2.36 4.10 -10.65
C VAL A 111 -2.58 4.98 -11.88
N PRO A 112 -3.65 4.83 -12.68
CA PRO A 112 -3.89 5.72 -13.80
C PRO A 112 -4.17 7.18 -13.41
N LEU A 113 -4.83 7.41 -12.27
CA LEU A 113 -5.10 8.77 -11.78
C LEU A 113 -3.82 9.49 -11.31
N LEU A 114 -2.89 8.75 -10.72
CA LEU A 114 -1.59 9.24 -10.25
C LEU A 114 -0.57 9.41 -11.39
N ASP A 115 -0.78 8.73 -12.51
CA ASP A 115 0.12 8.83 -13.65
C ASP A 115 0.04 10.23 -14.28
N LYS A 116 1.15 10.97 -14.21
CA LYS A 116 1.27 12.30 -14.79
C LYS A 116 1.23 12.30 -16.33
N LYS A 117 1.50 11.15 -16.95
CA LYS A 117 1.47 10.96 -18.40
C LYS A 117 0.07 10.61 -18.93
N ALA A 118 -0.83 10.15 -18.04
CA ALA A 118 -2.20 9.84 -18.42
C ALA A 118 -2.98 11.13 -18.74
N GLY A 119 -3.47 11.23 -19.97
CA GLY A 119 -4.30 12.35 -20.42
C GLY A 119 -5.67 12.40 -19.73
N ALA A 120 -6.38 13.52 -19.90
CA ALA A 120 -7.68 13.74 -19.28
C ALA A 120 -8.73 12.68 -19.66
N GLU A 121 -8.73 12.22 -20.90
CA GLU A 121 -9.64 11.15 -21.38
C GLU A 121 -9.43 9.84 -20.62
N VAL A 122 -8.18 9.44 -20.42
CA VAL A 122 -7.84 8.22 -19.66
C VAL A 122 -8.35 8.34 -18.23
N LYS A 123 -8.12 9.49 -17.59
CA LYS A 123 -8.57 9.74 -16.21
C LYS A 123 -10.10 9.78 -16.12
N SER A 124 -10.78 10.38 -17.07
CA SER A 124 -12.25 10.39 -17.15
C SER A 124 -12.81 8.98 -17.28
N TYR A 125 -12.27 8.17 -18.21
CA TYR A 125 -12.66 6.78 -18.41
C TYR A 125 -12.47 5.93 -17.14
N VAL A 126 -11.32 6.12 -16.47
CA VAL A 126 -11.01 5.39 -15.23
C VAL A 126 -12.01 5.73 -14.11
N LEU A 127 -12.34 7.01 -13.95
CA LEU A 127 -13.35 7.44 -12.96
C LEU A 127 -14.72 6.85 -13.29
N GLU A 128 -15.19 7.01 -14.53
CA GLU A 128 -16.48 6.47 -14.96
C GLU A 128 -16.60 4.97 -14.70
N LYS A 129 -15.55 4.22 -15.06
CA LYS A 129 -15.53 2.75 -14.93
C LYS A 129 -15.41 2.26 -13.49
N ASN A 130 -14.63 2.95 -12.64
CA ASN A 130 -14.16 2.37 -11.38
C ASN A 130 -14.74 3.00 -10.10
N LEU A 131 -15.47 4.13 -10.16
CA LEU A 131 -16.09 4.71 -8.95
C LEU A 131 -17.05 3.76 -8.26
N SER A 132 -17.75 2.90 -9.01
CA SER A 132 -18.63 1.85 -8.44
C SER A 132 -17.90 0.89 -7.48
N ARG A 133 -16.55 0.77 -7.57
CA ARG A 133 -15.75 -0.01 -6.62
C ARG A 133 -15.70 0.65 -5.25
N LEU A 134 -15.68 1.99 -5.23
CA LEU A 134 -15.77 2.74 -3.97
C LEU A 134 -17.18 2.64 -3.38
N ASP A 135 -18.24 2.68 -4.21
CA ASP A 135 -19.62 2.46 -3.74
C ASP A 135 -19.76 1.07 -3.10
N TYR A 136 -19.23 0.04 -3.74
CA TYR A 136 -19.20 -1.32 -3.21
C TYR A 136 -18.47 -1.40 -1.87
N LEU A 137 -17.27 -0.81 -1.78
CA LEU A 137 -16.46 -0.81 -0.58
C LEU A 137 -17.13 -0.02 0.56
N ASP A 138 -17.72 1.13 0.25
CA ASP A 138 -18.42 1.96 1.24
C ASP A 138 -19.61 1.20 1.85
N ASN A 139 -20.41 0.56 1.01
CA ASN A 139 -21.52 -0.28 1.48
C ASN A 139 -21.03 -1.45 2.33
N TYR A 140 -19.92 -2.08 1.95
CA TYR A 140 -19.36 -3.20 2.71
C TYR A 140 -18.86 -2.75 4.09
N LEU A 141 -18.22 -1.59 4.18
CA LEU A 141 -17.66 -1.06 5.44
C LEU A 141 -18.72 -0.53 6.42
N ARG A 142 -19.99 -0.45 6.01
CA ARG A 142 -21.07 0.02 6.88
C ARG A 142 -21.17 -0.85 8.14
N GLY A 143 -20.92 -0.24 9.31
CA GLY A 143 -20.96 -0.92 10.59
C GLY A 143 -19.82 -1.91 10.83
N ARG A 144 -18.76 -1.84 10.05
CA ARG A 144 -17.57 -2.69 10.19
C ARG A 144 -16.35 -1.89 10.60
N ASP A 145 -15.58 -2.46 11.50
CA ASP A 145 -14.31 -1.88 11.93
C ASP A 145 -13.16 -2.25 10.99
N TYR A 146 -13.21 -3.44 10.39
CA TYR A 146 -12.18 -4.01 9.53
C TYR A 146 -12.80 -4.74 8.34
N LEU A 147 -11.96 -5.08 7.37
CA LEU A 147 -12.38 -5.91 6.20
C LEU A 147 -12.72 -7.35 6.59
N LEU A 148 -12.08 -7.85 7.64
CA LEU A 148 -12.40 -9.12 8.30
C LEU A 148 -12.94 -8.83 9.70
N ASP A 149 -12.98 -9.83 10.58
CA ASP A 149 -13.45 -9.68 11.96
C ASP A 149 -12.38 -9.01 12.87
N HIS A 150 -11.16 -8.83 12.37
CA HIS A 150 -10.04 -8.22 13.05
C HIS A 150 -9.17 -7.45 12.06
N PHE A 151 -8.27 -6.60 12.57
CA PHE A 151 -7.27 -5.93 11.74
C PHE A 151 -6.35 -6.96 11.07
N SER A 152 -6.23 -6.88 9.76
CA SER A 152 -5.45 -7.78 8.94
C SER A 152 -4.51 -7.04 7.99
N VAL A 153 -3.66 -7.77 7.30
CA VAL A 153 -2.80 -7.19 6.25
C VAL A 153 -3.60 -6.60 5.08
N ALA A 154 -4.85 -7.02 4.90
CA ALA A 154 -5.73 -6.37 3.91
C ALA A 154 -6.11 -4.95 4.32
N ASP A 155 -6.32 -4.69 5.62
CA ASP A 155 -6.58 -3.35 6.14
C ASP A 155 -5.35 -2.45 6.00
N ALA A 156 -4.14 -2.99 6.25
CA ALA A 156 -2.88 -2.27 6.00
C ALA A 156 -2.75 -1.87 4.51
N TYR A 157 -3.16 -2.75 3.60
CA TYR A 157 -3.14 -2.44 2.18
C TYR A 157 -4.22 -1.42 1.79
N LEU A 158 -5.44 -1.60 2.27
CA LEU A 158 -6.54 -0.68 1.97
C LEU A 158 -6.24 0.74 2.46
N VAL A 159 -5.79 0.92 3.70
CA VAL A 159 -5.48 2.25 4.22
C VAL A 159 -4.36 2.92 3.44
N THR A 160 -3.37 2.16 2.97
CA THR A 160 -2.30 2.66 2.10
C THR A 160 -2.84 3.19 0.77
N VAL A 161 -3.73 2.45 0.12
CA VAL A 161 -4.32 2.83 -1.16
C VAL A 161 -5.27 4.03 -1.00
N ILE A 162 -6.10 4.04 0.05
CA ILE A 162 -6.99 5.17 0.34
C ILE A 162 -6.19 6.44 0.71
N ASN A 163 -5.01 6.32 1.29
CA ASN A 163 -4.15 7.49 1.55
C ASN A 163 -3.83 8.28 0.27
N TRP A 164 -3.85 7.66 -0.90
CA TRP A 164 -3.57 8.33 -2.18
C TRP A 164 -4.67 9.30 -2.64
N THR A 165 -5.83 9.29 -2.00
CA THR A 165 -6.87 10.30 -2.25
C THR A 165 -6.37 11.72 -2.00
N MET A 166 -5.36 11.89 -1.13
CA MET A 166 -4.69 13.18 -0.91
C MET A 166 -3.99 13.72 -2.17
N ALA A 167 -3.57 12.84 -3.09
CA ALA A 167 -2.90 13.18 -4.33
C ALA A 167 -3.80 13.02 -5.57
N THR A 168 -5.07 12.62 -5.39
CA THR A 168 -6.04 12.41 -6.46
C THR A 168 -7.32 13.21 -6.21
N PRO A 169 -7.33 14.55 -6.45
CA PRO A 169 -8.46 15.42 -6.15
C PRO A 169 -9.84 14.97 -6.66
N PRO A 170 -9.96 14.23 -7.79
CA PRO A 170 -11.25 13.69 -8.23
C PRO A 170 -11.91 12.71 -7.26
N ILE A 171 -11.14 12.12 -6.33
CA ILE A 171 -11.64 11.19 -5.30
C ILE A 171 -11.84 11.95 -3.99
N ASP A 172 -13.03 12.50 -3.80
CA ASP A 172 -13.43 13.15 -2.55
C ASP A 172 -14.15 12.14 -1.64
N LEU A 173 -13.50 11.73 -0.55
CA LEU A 173 -14.03 10.75 0.40
C LEU A 173 -15.31 11.21 1.11
N SER A 174 -15.69 12.48 1.04
CA SER A 174 -16.98 12.93 1.60
C SER A 174 -18.18 12.23 0.94
N LYS A 175 -18.01 11.72 -0.30
CA LYS A 175 -19.01 10.95 -1.03
C LYS A 175 -19.15 9.51 -0.53
N TRP A 176 -18.18 9.00 0.22
CA TRP A 176 -18.12 7.65 0.76
C TRP A 176 -17.87 7.69 2.27
N PRO A 177 -18.90 7.99 3.07
CA PRO A 177 -18.75 8.29 4.50
C PRO A 177 -18.23 7.10 5.32
N ASN A 178 -18.54 5.86 4.94
CA ASN A 178 -18.04 4.67 5.64
C ASN A 178 -16.55 4.44 5.35
N ILE A 179 -16.09 4.65 4.12
CA ILE A 179 -14.66 4.62 3.76
C ILE A 179 -13.92 5.73 4.51
N LYS A 180 -14.48 6.94 4.54
CA LYS A 180 -13.90 8.07 5.25
C LYS A 180 -13.73 7.75 6.75
N ALA A 181 -14.78 7.32 7.42
CA ALA A 181 -14.76 6.98 8.84
C ALA A 181 -13.77 5.83 9.14
N TYR A 182 -13.75 4.79 8.29
CA TYR A 182 -12.80 3.69 8.38
C TYR A 182 -11.35 4.20 8.26
N TYR A 183 -11.04 5.02 7.27
CA TYR A 183 -9.71 5.58 7.04
C TYR A 183 -9.25 6.48 8.18
N GLU A 184 -10.11 7.40 8.64
CA GLU A 184 -9.82 8.31 9.76
C GLU A 184 -9.52 7.54 11.04
N ARG A 185 -10.30 6.51 11.35
CA ARG A 185 -10.07 5.63 12.51
C ARG A 185 -8.76 4.87 12.39
N LEU A 186 -8.48 4.23 11.25
CA LEU A 186 -7.27 3.43 11.10
C LEU A 186 -5.99 4.27 11.10
N ARG A 187 -6.03 5.51 10.63
CA ARG A 187 -4.88 6.41 10.68
C ARG A 187 -4.40 6.70 12.11
N THR A 188 -5.23 6.53 13.11
CA THR A 188 -4.84 6.71 14.52
C THR A 188 -4.18 5.46 15.13
N ARG A 189 -4.20 4.32 14.41
CA ARG A 189 -3.54 3.10 14.88
C ARG A 189 -2.02 3.31 14.93
N PRO A 190 -1.32 2.97 16.04
CA PRO A 190 0.08 3.33 16.25
C PRO A 190 1.01 2.89 15.12
N SER A 191 0.85 1.68 14.59
CA SER A 191 1.65 1.15 13.47
C SER A 191 1.46 1.97 12.19
N ILE A 192 0.22 2.38 11.89
CA ILE A 192 -0.12 3.17 10.70
C ILE A 192 0.36 4.60 10.88
N ALA A 193 0.07 5.22 12.01
CA ALA A 193 0.47 6.60 12.30
C ALA A 193 1.99 6.76 12.21
N LYS A 194 2.74 5.81 12.79
CA LYS A 194 4.21 5.79 12.74
C LYS A 194 4.70 5.65 11.29
N ALA A 195 4.21 4.65 10.57
CA ALA A 195 4.66 4.38 9.19
C ALA A 195 4.38 5.56 8.25
N VAL A 196 3.19 6.15 8.35
CA VAL A 196 2.81 7.32 7.53
C VAL A 196 3.66 8.54 7.88
N ALA A 197 3.89 8.81 9.17
CA ALA A 197 4.71 9.95 9.58
C ALA A 197 6.16 9.85 9.07
N GLU A 198 6.78 8.68 9.24
CA GLU A 198 8.15 8.45 8.76
C GLU A 198 8.26 8.57 7.23
N GLU A 199 7.35 7.93 6.48
CA GLU A 199 7.39 7.99 5.02
C GLU A 199 7.01 9.36 4.47
N PHE A 200 6.21 10.14 5.18
CA PHE A 200 5.88 11.51 4.79
C PHE A 200 7.12 12.43 4.84
N GLU A 201 7.98 12.29 5.86
CA GLU A 201 9.24 13.03 5.91
C GLU A 201 10.19 12.63 4.77
N LEU A 202 10.29 11.33 4.47
CA LEU A 202 11.08 10.82 3.34
C LEU A 202 10.51 11.32 2.00
N TYR A 203 9.20 11.37 1.85
CA TYR A 203 8.54 11.89 0.66
C TYR A 203 8.86 13.38 0.43
N LYS A 204 8.83 14.19 1.47
CA LYS A 204 9.25 15.61 1.37
C LYS A 204 10.70 15.73 0.92
N ALA A 205 11.58 14.90 1.47
CA ALA A 205 12.99 14.87 1.08
C ALA A 205 13.17 14.43 -0.40
N GLU A 206 12.41 13.42 -0.85
CA GLU A 206 12.39 12.98 -2.26
C GLU A 206 11.94 14.11 -3.20
N LEU A 207 10.86 14.80 -2.86
CA LEU A 207 10.38 15.94 -3.66
C LEU A 207 11.42 17.06 -3.75
N ALA A 208 12.11 17.36 -2.66
CA ALA A 208 13.18 18.37 -2.64
C ALA A 208 14.35 17.96 -3.56
N ARG A 209 14.78 16.69 -3.51
CA ARG A 209 15.82 16.14 -4.40
C ARG A 209 15.44 16.26 -5.87
N HIS A 210 14.21 15.84 -6.20
CA HIS A 210 13.73 15.89 -7.58
C HIS A 210 13.57 17.30 -8.12
N LYS A 211 13.27 18.28 -7.26
CA LYS A 211 13.21 19.69 -7.63
C LYS A 211 14.60 20.28 -7.86
N ALA A 212 15.59 19.91 -7.08
CA ALA A 212 16.97 20.38 -7.22
C ALA A 212 17.67 19.79 -8.47
N ALA A 213 17.20 18.64 -8.97
CA ALA A 213 17.75 17.96 -10.15
C ALA A 213 17.01 18.30 -11.47
N ALA A 214 15.99 19.15 -11.44
CA ALA A 214 15.17 19.57 -12.60
C ALA A 214 15.59 20.93 -13.11
#